data_f3ee7a4caf0854571495d02e0c4639f3
#
_entry.id   f3ee7a4caf0854571495d02e0c4639f3
#
_cell.length_a   1.000
_cell.length_b   1.000
_cell.length_c   1.000
_cell.angle_alpha   90.00
_cell.angle_beta   90.00
_cell.angle_gamma   90.00
#
_symmetry.space_group_name_H-M   'P 1'
#
loop_
_entity.id
_entity.type
_entity.pdbx_description
1 polymer ?
#
loop_
_entity_poly.entity_id
_entity_poly.type
_entity_poly.pdbx_seq_one_letter_code
_entity_poly.pdbx_strand_id
1 'polypeptide(L)'
;RFASTLAMLATAGVPILRALQAASETLSNRAMQADAQDALVLVREGAPLASALAQKKRFPPLVSMFARLGEQTGQLPTMLQRAANQLSAEVQRRAMQLATILEPLLIVAMGGVVMMIVLAVLLPIIQLNQFVK
;
A
#
# COMPACT_ATOMS: atom_id res chain seq x y z
N ARG A 1 0.31 7.73 -2.49
CA ARG A 1 0.83 8.92 -3.21
C ARG A 1 -0.15 9.45 -4.26
N PHE A 2 -0.71 8.57 -5.07
CA PHE A 2 -1.68 8.98 -6.09
C PHE A 2 -2.86 9.72 -5.46
N ALA A 3 -3.51 9.11 -4.47
CA ALA A 3 -4.67 9.69 -3.82
C ALA A 3 -4.32 10.99 -3.09
N SER A 4 -3.18 11.04 -2.42
CA SER A 4 -2.73 12.25 -1.72
C SER A 4 -2.46 13.39 -2.67
N THR A 5 -1.78 13.13 -3.79
CA THR A 5 -1.48 14.14 -4.80
C THR A 5 -2.76 14.64 -5.46
N LEU A 6 -3.66 13.74 -5.80
CA LEU A 6 -4.94 14.10 -6.40
C LEU A 6 -5.78 14.96 -5.45
N ALA A 7 -5.84 14.57 -4.17
CA ALA A 7 -6.58 15.30 -3.16
C ALA A 7 -5.99 16.70 -2.92
N MET A 8 -4.66 16.77 -2.84
CA MET A 8 -3.97 18.05 -2.61
C MET A 8 -4.22 19.03 -3.74
N LEU A 9 -4.09 18.57 -4.99
CA LEU A 9 -4.30 19.42 -6.16
C LEU A 9 -5.74 19.83 -6.30
N ALA A 10 -6.69 18.92 -6.05
CA ALA A 10 -8.12 19.24 -6.09
C ALA A 10 -8.48 20.27 -5.01
N THR A 11 -7.90 20.16 -3.82
CA THR A 11 -8.11 21.10 -2.72
C THR A 11 -7.55 22.48 -3.07
N ALA A 12 -6.44 22.53 -3.80
CA ALA A 12 -5.80 23.78 -4.23
C ALA A 12 -6.56 24.48 -5.37
N GLY A 13 -7.64 23.87 -5.89
CA GLY A 13 -8.44 24.45 -6.97
C GLY A 13 -7.96 24.08 -8.36
N VAL A 14 -7.04 23.14 -8.49
CA VAL A 14 -6.58 22.67 -9.81
C VAL A 14 -7.71 21.89 -10.48
N PRO A 15 -7.98 22.10 -11.78
CA PRO A 15 -9.01 21.33 -12.49
C PRO A 15 -8.73 19.82 -12.39
N ILE A 16 -9.80 19.02 -12.28
CA ILE A 16 -9.69 17.59 -12.01
C ILE A 16 -8.85 16.85 -13.07
N LEU A 17 -8.93 17.28 -14.33
CA LEU A 17 -8.16 16.68 -15.40
C LEU A 17 -6.64 16.86 -15.20
N ARG A 18 -6.24 18.08 -14.83
CA ARG A 18 -4.84 18.38 -14.55
C ARG A 18 -4.37 17.71 -13.26
N ALA A 19 -5.23 17.70 -12.25
CA ALA A 19 -4.93 17.04 -10.98
C ALA A 19 -4.73 15.54 -11.19
N LEU A 20 -5.58 14.89 -11.97
CA LEU A 20 -5.49 13.49 -12.29
C LEU A 20 -4.24 13.18 -13.11
N GLN A 21 -3.90 14.01 -14.06
CA GLN A 21 -2.69 13.85 -14.87
C GLN A 21 -1.43 13.94 -14.01
N ALA A 22 -1.34 14.95 -13.16
CA ALA A 22 -0.20 15.12 -12.25
C ALA A 22 -0.11 13.97 -11.26
N ALA A 23 -1.24 13.51 -10.73
CA ALA A 23 -1.27 12.39 -9.81
C ALA A 23 -0.83 11.09 -10.50
N SER A 24 -1.19 10.89 -11.77
CA SER A 24 -0.79 9.70 -12.52
C SER A 24 0.73 9.62 -12.71
N GLU A 25 1.39 10.77 -12.81
CA GLU A 25 2.84 10.83 -12.93
C GLU A 25 3.58 10.40 -11.66
N THR A 26 2.91 10.40 -10.51
CA THR A 26 3.50 9.95 -9.25
C THR A 26 3.54 8.44 -9.12
N LEU A 27 2.85 7.72 -9.99
CA LEU A 27 2.80 6.26 -9.94
C LEU A 27 4.08 5.68 -10.51
N SER A 28 4.76 4.84 -9.73
CA SER A 28 5.97 4.15 -10.16
C SER A 28 5.67 2.88 -10.96
N ASN A 29 4.49 2.30 -10.75
CA ASN A 29 4.06 1.09 -11.47
C ASN A 29 3.51 1.49 -12.84
N ARG A 30 4.12 0.97 -13.90
CA ARG A 30 3.72 1.30 -15.28
C ARG A 30 2.29 0.88 -15.59
N ALA A 31 1.86 -0.26 -15.05
CA ALA A 31 0.50 -0.76 -15.25
C ALA A 31 -0.53 0.16 -14.60
N MET A 32 -0.28 0.61 -13.37
CA MET A 32 -1.15 1.58 -12.70
C MET A 32 -1.14 2.92 -13.41
N GLN A 33 0.02 3.35 -13.91
CA GLN A 33 0.15 4.59 -14.66
C GLN A 33 -0.68 4.56 -15.95
N ALA A 34 -0.65 3.44 -16.67
CA ALA A 34 -1.47 3.23 -17.85
C ALA A 34 -2.96 3.25 -17.50
N ASP A 35 -3.35 2.62 -16.40
CA ASP A 35 -4.73 2.63 -15.91
C ASP A 35 -5.19 4.05 -15.55
N ALA A 36 -4.30 4.82 -14.92
CA ALA A 36 -4.60 6.21 -14.56
C ALA A 36 -4.80 7.07 -15.82
N GLN A 37 -3.98 6.85 -16.87
CA GLN A 37 -4.13 7.56 -18.12
C GLN A 37 -5.41 7.19 -18.85
N ASP A 38 -5.81 5.91 -18.81
CA ASP A 38 -7.10 5.46 -19.34
C ASP A 38 -8.25 6.14 -18.62
N ALA A 39 -8.17 6.23 -17.29
CA ALA A 39 -9.17 6.96 -16.49
C ALA A 39 -9.21 8.44 -16.85
N LEU A 40 -8.05 9.03 -17.10
CA LEU A 40 -7.94 10.44 -17.53
C LEU A 40 -8.69 10.68 -18.85
N VAL A 41 -8.52 9.77 -19.81
CA VAL A 41 -9.22 9.85 -21.10
C VAL A 41 -10.74 9.77 -20.89
N LEU A 42 -11.20 8.84 -20.05
CA LEU A 42 -12.63 8.69 -19.74
C LEU A 42 -13.20 9.96 -19.10
N VAL A 43 -12.49 10.56 -18.16
CA VAL A 43 -12.91 11.79 -17.51
C VAL A 43 -12.94 12.94 -18.51
N ARG A 44 -11.97 12.99 -19.41
CA ARG A 44 -11.93 14.00 -20.49
C ARG A 44 -13.14 13.90 -21.41
N GLU A 45 -13.61 12.68 -21.66
CA GLU A 45 -14.79 12.42 -22.48
C GLU A 45 -16.10 12.69 -21.74
N GLY A 46 -16.05 13.08 -20.47
CA GLY A 46 -17.20 13.45 -19.67
C GLY A 46 -17.65 12.41 -18.66
N ALA A 47 -16.91 11.30 -18.51
CA ALA A 47 -17.24 10.30 -17.49
C ALA A 47 -16.94 10.82 -16.09
N PRO A 48 -17.75 10.46 -15.07
CA PRO A 48 -17.44 10.80 -13.69
C PRO A 48 -16.15 10.15 -13.23
N LEU A 49 -15.39 10.84 -12.38
CA LEU A 49 -14.12 10.32 -11.87
C LEU A 49 -14.29 8.99 -11.14
N ALA A 50 -15.35 8.85 -10.35
CA ALA A 50 -15.64 7.62 -9.61
C ALA A 50 -15.82 6.43 -10.55
N SER A 51 -16.58 6.60 -11.63
CA SER A 51 -16.79 5.55 -12.63
C SER A 51 -15.51 5.20 -13.35
N ALA A 52 -14.71 6.20 -13.72
CA ALA A 52 -13.45 6.00 -14.42
C ALA A 52 -12.47 5.19 -13.56
N LEU A 53 -12.35 5.52 -12.28
CA LEU A 53 -11.46 4.80 -11.36
C LEU A 53 -12.01 3.41 -11.01
N ALA A 54 -13.32 3.25 -10.90
CA ALA A 54 -13.93 1.97 -10.54
C ALA A 54 -13.73 0.91 -11.62
N GLN A 55 -13.57 1.29 -12.88
CA GLN A 55 -13.31 0.35 -13.97
C GLN A 55 -11.93 -0.28 -13.88
N LYS A 56 -11.01 0.32 -13.13
CA LYS A 56 -9.64 -0.17 -12.99
C LYS A 56 -9.46 -0.86 -11.65
N LYS A 57 -9.25 -2.16 -11.67
CA LYS A 57 -9.15 -2.99 -10.47
C LYS A 57 -7.91 -2.71 -9.62
N ARG A 58 -6.87 -2.12 -10.21
CA ARG A 58 -5.63 -1.81 -9.51
C ARG A 58 -5.77 -0.65 -8.53
N PHE A 59 -6.76 0.21 -8.73
CA PHE A 59 -7.03 1.28 -7.78
C PHE A 59 -7.86 0.76 -6.61
N PRO A 60 -7.56 1.19 -5.38
CA PRO A 60 -8.34 0.76 -4.21
C PRO A 60 -9.81 1.16 -4.36
N PRO A 61 -10.76 0.27 -4.00
CA PRO A 61 -12.18 0.59 -4.06
C PRO A 61 -12.56 1.78 -3.19
N LEU A 62 -11.79 2.03 -2.14
CA LEU A 62 -12.00 3.15 -1.23
C LEU A 62 -11.95 4.50 -1.96
N VAL A 63 -11.00 4.67 -2.90
CA VAL A 63 -10.83 5.91 -3.65
C VAL A 63 -12.05 6.18 -4.51
N SER A 64 -12.54 5.18 -5.25
CA SER A 64 -13.71 5.33 -6.10
C SER A 64 -14.98 5.58 -5.28
N MET A 65 -15.10 4.95 -4.11
CA MET A 65 -16.23 5.15 -3.21
C MET A 65 -16.28 6.59 -2.70
N PHE A 66 -15.16 7.13 -2.21
CA PHE A 66 -15.10 8.51 -1.74
C PHE A 66 -15.25 9.53 -2.88
N ALA A 67 -14.73 9.21 -4.06
CA ALA A 67 -14.91 10.05 -5.24
C ALA A 67 -16.39 10.16 -5.62
N ARG A 68 -17.11 9.04 -5.56
CA ARG A 68 -18.55 9.01 -5.83
C ARG A 68 -19.31 9.88 -4.84
N LEU A 69 -19.00 9.76 -3.56
CA LEU A 69 -19.61 10.57 -2.51
C LEU A 69 -19.32 12.06 -2.72
N GLY A 70 -18.08 12.39 -3.09
CA GLY A 70 -17.67 13.76 -3.36
C GLY A 70 -18.40 14.36 -4.57
N GLU A 71 -18.60 13.57 -5.62
CA GLU A 71 -19.31 14.00 -6.81
C GLU A 71 -20.79 14.24 -6.51
N GLN A 72 -21.41 13.37 -5.71
CA GLN A 72 -22.82 13.50 -5.33
C GLN A 72 -23.08 14.70 -4.43
N THR A 73 -22.15 15.03 -3.55
CA THR A 73 -22.29 16.09 -2.55
C THR A 73 -21.62 17.40 -2.97
N GLY A 74 -20.87 17.41 -4.08
CA GLY A 74 -20.12 18.58 -4.52
C GLY A 74 -18.87 18.85 -3.68
N GLN A 75 -18.42 17.89 -2.88
CA GLN A 75 -17.27 18.02 -1.99
C GLN A 75 -16.14 17.06 -2.38
N LEU A 76 -15.88 16.94 -3.67
CA LEU A 76 -14.88 16.00 -4.20
C LEU A 76 -13.50 16.19 -3.56
N PRO A 77 -12.95 17.42 -3.44
CA PRO A 77 -11.61 17.56 -2.82
C PRO A 77 -11.56 17.05 -1.38
N THR A 78 -12.60 17.35 -0.58
CA THR A 78 -12.68 16.90 0.81
C THR A 78 -12.75 15.39 0.92
N MET A 79 -13.55 14.75 0.06
CA MET A 79 -13.70 13.31 0.06
C MET A 79 -12.43 12.61 -0.41
N LEU A 80 -11.75 13.16 -1.40
CA LEU A 80 -10.45 12.63 -1.85
C LEU A 80 -9.40 12.73 -0.74
N GLN A 81 -9.41 13.82 0.03
CA GLN A 81 -8.51 13.98 1.16
C GLN A 81 -8.77 12.93 2.24
N ARG A 82 -10.04 12.63 2.52
CA ARG A 82 -10.40 11.58 3.46
C ARG A 82 -9.95 10.21 2.98
N ALA A 83 -10.11 9.93 1.69
CA ALA A 83 -9.64 8.68 1.10
C ALA A 83 -8.12 8.55 1.25
N ALA A 84 -7.37 9.60 0.95
CA ALA A 84 -5.93 9.62 1.06
C ALA A 84 -5.48 9.39 2.51
N ASN A 85 -6.15 10.03 3.47
CA ASN A 85 -5.84 9.87 4.89
C ASN A 85 -6.10 8.45 5.37
N GLN A 86 -7.20 7.83 4.94
CA GLN A 86 -7.51 6.45 5.32
C GLN A 86 -6.52 5.45 4.71
N LEU A 87 -6.13 5.64 3.44
CA LEU A 87 -5.15 4.79 2.79
C LEU A 87 -3.79 4.91 3.47
N SER A 88 -3.39 6.13 3.84
CA SER A 88 -2.15 6.36 4.55
C SER A 88 -2.14 5.68 5.92
N ALA A 89 -3.25 5.80 6.68
CA ALA A 89 -3.40 5.15 7.97
C ALA A 89 -3.36 3.63 7.84
N GLU A 90 -3.98 3.08 6.80
CA GLU A 90 -4.00 1.64 6.55
C GLU A 90 -2.61 1.11 6.21
N VAL A 91 -1.84 1.84 5.40
CA VAL A 91 -0.45 1.50 5.09
C VAL A 91 0.40 1.52 6.35
N GLN A 92 0.27 2.53 7.21
CA GLN A 92 0.98 2.61 8.47
C GLN A 92 0.62 1.45 9.39
N ARG A 93 -0.66 1.10 9.46
CA ARG A 93 -1.12 -0.03 10.28
C ARG A 93 -0.52 -1.34 9.80
N ARG A 94 -0.50 -1.58 8.50
CA ARG A 94 0.12 -2.78 7.92
C ARG A 94 1.62 -2.82 8.18
N ALA A 95 2.30 -1.69 8.07
CA ALA A 95 3.73 -1.60 8.38
C ALA A 95 4.01 -1.93 9.85
N MET A 96 3.19 -1.42 10.77
CA MET A 96 3.30 -1.73 12.19
C MET A 96 3.02 -3.20 12.48
N GLN A 97 2.02 -3.80 11.83
CA GLN A 97 1.74 -5.23 11.97
C GLN A 97 2.88 -6.09 11.48
N LEU A 98 3.49 -5.73 10.36
CA LEU A 98 4.65 -6.44 9.82
C LEU A 98 5.84 -6.34 10.77
N ALA A 99 6.10 -5.16 11.34
CA ALA A 99 7.16 -4.97 12.31
C ALA A 99 6.93 -5.79 13.57
N THR A 100 5.68 -5.85 14.04
CA THR A 100 5.29 -6.61 15.21
C THR A 100 5.46 -8.13 15.00
N ILE A 101 5.18 -8.61 13.80
CA ILE A 101 5.35 -10.03 13.45
C ILE A 101 6.83 -10.35 13.23
N LEU A 102 7.58 -9.42 12.67
CA LEU A 102 8.98 -9.63 12.29
C LEU A 102 9.88 -9.80 13.51
N GLU A 103 9.59 -9.06 14.58
CA GLU A 103 10.37 -9.12 15.81
C GLU A 103 10.35 -10.51 16.47
N PRO A 104 9.19 -11.15 16.74
CA PRO A 104 9.18 -12.50 17.28
C PRO A 104 9.80 -13.51 16.33
N LEU A 105 9.62 -13.32 15.03
CA LEU A 105 10.18 -14.23 14.03
C LEU A 105 11.70 -14.20 14.04
N LEU A 106 12.30 -13.01 14.21
CA LEU A 106 13.74 -12.86 14.35
C LEU A 106 14.26 -13.55 15.61
N ILE A 107 13.55 -13.43 16.73
CA ILE A 107 13.91 -14.07 17.98
C ILE A 107 13.89 -15.60 17.82
N VAL A 108 12.86 -16.13 17.17
CA VAL A 108 12.75 -17.58 16.91
C VAL A 108 13.88 -18.06 16.00
N ALA A 109 14.21 -17.28 14.96
CA ALA A 109 15.28 -17.62 14.03
C ALA A 109 16.63 -17.65 14.74
N MET A 110 16.92 -16.65 15.58
CA MET A 110 18.15 -16.60 16.36
C MET A 110 18.22 -17.74 17.37
N GLY A 111 17.12 -18.03 18.06
CA GLY A 111 17.05 -19.15 18.99
C GLY A 111 17.30 -20.48 18.32
N GLY A 112 16.75 -20.68 17.11
CA GLY A 112 16.98 -21.87 16.31
C GLY A 112 18.42 -22.05 15.91
N VAL A 113 19.08 -20.97 15.49
CA VAL A 113 20.50 -21.00 15.13
C VAL A 113 21.38 -21.37 16.35
N VAL A 114 21.11 -20.73 17.49
CA VAL A 114 21.83 -21.01 18.73
C VAL A 114 21.62 -22.47 19.13
N MET A 115 20.41 -22.98 19.02
CA MET A 115 20.11 -24.38 19.36
C MET A 115 20.86 -25.36 18.44
N MET A 116 20.94 -25.05 17.15
CA MET A 116 21.72 -25.86 16.21
C MET A 116 23.20 -25.89 16.57
N ILE A 117 23.75 -24.74 16.96
CA ILE A 117 25.17 -24.66 17.38
C ILE A 117 25.40 -25.45 18.65
N VAL A 118 24.53 -25.38 19.62
CA VAL A 118 24.62 -26.13 20.88
C VAL A 118 24.56 -27.62 20.60
N LEU A 119 23.65 -28.08 19.77
CA LEU A 119 23.53 -29.48 19.39
C LEU A 119 24.79 -29.96 18.64
N ALA A 120 25.34 -29.14 17.75
CA ALA A 120 26.54 -29.45 16.99
C ALA A 120 27.75 -29.61 17.88
N VAL A 121 27.81 -28.87 18.99
CA VAL A 121 28.90 -28.98 19.98
C VAL A 121 28.67 -30.15 20.91
N LEU A 122 27.44 -30.41 21.33
CA LEU A 122 27.12 -31.47 22.29
C LEU A 122 27.20 -32.88 21.69
N LEU A 123 26.81 -33.06 20.45
CA LEU A 123 26.78 -34.36 19.80
C LEU A 123 28.17 -35.05 19.79
N PRO A 124 29.27 -34.39 19.38
CA PRO A 124 30.58 -34.99 19.45
C PRO A 124 31.04 -35.34 20.88
N ILE A 125 30.65 -34.48 21.84
CA ILE A 125 30.98 -34.69 23.24
C ILE A 125 30.27 -35.94 23.77
N ILE A 126 29.01 -36.14 23.44
CA ILE A 126 28.24 -37.32 23.84
C ILE A 126 28.82 -38.58 23.18
N GLN A 127 29.19 -38.52 21.91
CA GLN A 127 29.81 -39.63 21.20
C GLN A 127 31.16 -40.01 21.82
N LEU A 128 31.94 -38.99 22.17
CA LEU A 128 33.21 -39.23 22.88
C LEU A 128 33.00 -39.91 24.20
N ASN A 129 32.00 -39.51 24.96
CA ASN A 129 31.67 -40.14 26.24
C ASN A 129 31.25 -41.59 26.06
N GLN A 130 30.53 -41.91 24.98
CA GLN A 130 30.16 -43.29 24.68
C GLN A 130 31.37 -44.13 24.29
N PHE A 131 32.38 -43.55 23.64
CA PHE A 131 33.60 -44.24 23.26
C PHE A 131 34.53 -44.54 24.46
N VAL A 132 34.50 -43.63 25.43
CA VAL A 132 35.33 -43.74 26.62
C VAL A 132 34.83 -44.83 27.57
N LYS A 133 33.56 -45.13 27.48
CA LYS A 133 32.98 -46.24 28.25
C LYS A 133 33.27 -47.59 27.56
#